data_5a08fbdaac4f4fc7c6054203b12ef803
#
_entry.id   5a08fbdaac4f4fc7c6054203b12ef803
#
_cell.length_a   1.000
_cell.length_b   1.000
_cell.length_c   1.000
_cell.angle_alpha   90.00
_cell.angle_beta   90.00
_cell.angle_gamma   90.00
#
_symmetry.space_group_name_H-M   'P 1'
#
loop_
_entity.id
_entity.type
_entity.pdbx_description
1 polymer ?
#
loop_
_entity_poly.entity_id
_entity_poly.type
_entity_poly.pdbx_seq_one_letter_code
_entity_poly.pdbx_strand_id
1 'polypeptide(L)'
;MTYDDSPEKSAEWLRLAIAQMSKHEAAFHPLTYAVWYEYVSGSNDALRRDVDHLTMNGRKLNEEITRRMFDKHVAEITAEKAQRINGDLRRMLGAVEDSTTATDRQTTRFSERLTSFGQELATGAGSRLSESVGSVLRDTRDLQQVLDGLKERLVATRGEADQLRSELDRVREQVLLDGLTGLVNRRGFDEKLAGLAVAEGSLCLVMLDVDHFKQINDSYGHVFGDRVLRAIGEVLKGAVKGRDVVARYGGEEFAVLLPETRVDGAHSVAEQLRSQVERTRIRRLSTEETIGSITVSAGVTAYRAGEDAAQFVQRADTALYASKAGGRNRVTVA
;
A
#
# COMPACT_ATOMS: atom_id res chain seq x y z
N MET A 1 5.31 6.67 12.26
CA MET A 1 5.38 6.93 13.72
C MET A 1 5.53 5.63 14.46
N THR A 2 6.56 5.48 15.25
CA THR A 2 6.64 4.44 16.27
C THR A 2 5.82 4.96 17.44
N TYR A 3 4.75 4.26 17.79
CA TYR A 3 4.02 4.53 19.03
C TYR A 3 4.85 3.90 20.16
N ASP A 4 5.84 4.64 20.65
CA ASP A 4 6.72 4.25 21.77
C ASP A 4 6.09 4.61 23.14
N ASP A 5 4.77 4.75 23.17
CA ASP A 5 4.04 5.04 24.39
C ASP A 5 3.97 3.80 25.30
N SER A 6 4.14 4.01 26.62
CA SER A 6 3.91 2.92 27.56
C SER A 6 2.46 2.43 27.49
N PRO A 7 2.17 1.18 27.89
CA PRO A 7 0.79 0.65 27.89
C PRO A 7 -0.19 1.52 28.66
N GLU A 8 0.25 2.15 29.78
CA GLU A 8 -0.59 3.04 30.58
C GLU A 8 -0.95 4.32 29.81
N LYS A 9 0.03 4.92 29.13
CA LYS A 9 -0.14 6.14 28.36
C LYS A 9 -0.97 5.90 27.11
N SER A 10 -0.77 4.78 26.43
CA SER A 10 -1.59 4.35 25.31
C SER A 10 -3.05 4.12 25.72
N ALA A 11 -3.32 3.55 26.90
CA ALA A 11 -4.65 3.40 27.44
C ALA A 11 -5.32 4.74 27.81
N GLU A 12 -4.54 5.74 28.24
CA GLU A 12 -5.02 7.10 28.47
C GLU A 12 -5.43 7.76 27.14
N TRP A 13 -4.59 7.71 26.11
CA TRP A 13 -4.89 8.23 24.77
C TRP A 13 -6.12 7.56 24.16
N LEU A 14 -6.30 6.25 24.35
CA LEU A 14 -7.49 5.54 23.91
C LEU A 14 -8.78 6.12 24.53
N ARG A 15 -8.79 6.35 25.85
CA ARG A 15 -9.93 6.92 26.54
C ARG A 15 -10.24 8.34 26.05
N LEU A 16 -9.22 9.16 25.86
CA LEU A 16 -9.37 10.53 25.37
C LEU A 16 -9.86 10.56 23.92
N ALA A 17 -9.33 9.68 23.05
CA ALA A 17 -9.79 9.55 21.68
C ALA A 17 -11.27 9.18 21.59
N ILE A 18 -11.72 8.16 22.35
CA ILE A 18 -13.12 7.76 22.43
C ILE A 18 -14.01 8.90 22.94
N ALA A 19 -13.54 9.65 23.95
CA ALA A 19 -14.26 10.80 24.48
C ALA A 19 -14.39 11.94 23.45
N GLN A 20 -13.42 12.12 22.56
CA GLN A 20 -13.54 13.07 21.45
C GLN A 20 -14.48 12.53 20.37
N MET A 21 -14.33 11.29 19.95
CA MET A 21 -15.21 10.66 18.96
C MET A 21 -16.69 10.82 19.31
N SER A 22 -17.05 10.66 20.59
CA SER A 22 -18.45 10.78 21.06
C SER A 22 -19.04 12.19 20.94
N LYS A 23 -18.22 13.23 20.76
CA LYS A 23 -18.68 14.62 20.56
C LYS A 23 -18.99 14.94 19.09
N HIS A 24 -18.63 14.07 18.17
CA HIS A 24 -18.72 14.27 16.74
C HIS A 24 -19.70 13.29 16.08
N GLU A 25 -19.96 13.46 14.78
CA GLU A 25 -20.99 12.72 14.05
C GLU A 25 -20.44 11.52 13.26
N ALA A 26 -19.11 11.41 13.16
CA ALA A 26 -18.49 10.28 12.48
C ALA A 26 -18.66 8.98 13.27
N ALA A 27 -18.86 7.86 12.56
CA ALA A 27 -19.04 6.55 13.17
C ALA A 27 -17.77 6.07 13.89
N PHE A 28 -17.98 5.23 14.91
CA PHE A 28 -16.88 4.61 15.69
C PHE A 28 -16.27 3.45 14.90
N HIS A 29 -15.25 3.74 14.09
CA HIS A 29 -14.48 2.74 13.33
C HIS A 29 -12.97 3.07 13.37
N PRO A 30 -12.11 2.14 12.94
CA PRO A 30 -10.65 2.28 13.08
C PRO A 30 -10.08 3.58 12.49
N LEU A 31 -10.63 4.08 11.40
CA LEU A 31 -10.21 5.31 10.73
C LEU A 31 -10.50 6.54 11.60
N THR A 32 -11.71 6.66 12.13
CA THR A 32 -12.11 7.74 13.05
C THR A 32 -11.26 7.68 14.33
N TYR A 33 -11.02 6.46 14.84
CA TYR A 33 -10.16 6.26 16.00
C TYR A 33 -8.73 6.74 15.72
N ALA A 34 -8.14 6.41 14.56
CA ALA A 34 -6.79 6.82 14.22
C ALA A 34 -6.63 8.35 14.16
N VAL A 35 -7.59 9.06 13.58
CA VAL A 35 -7.60 10.54 13.55
C VAL A 35 -7.61 11.12 14.97
N TRP A 36 -8.49 10.62 15.83
CA TRP A 36 -8.62 11.15 17.18
C TRP A 36 -7.48 10.71 18.11
N TYR A 37 -6.91 9.53 17.89
CA TYR A 37 -5.71 9.10 18.62
C TYR A 37 -4.52 10.01 18.33
N GLU A 38 -4.25 10.29 17.05
CA GLU A 38 -3.20 11.21 16.61
C GLU A 38 -3.43 12.64 17.12
N TYR A 39 -4.69 13.09 17.16
CA TYR A 39 -5.07 14.39 17.70
C TYR A 39 -4.78 14.51 19.20
N VAL A 40 -5.22 13.54 20.02
CA VAL A 40 -5.07 13.60 21.48
C VAL A 40 -3.66 13.27 21.95
N SER A 41 -2.94 12.41 21.23
CA SER A 41 -1.53 12.10 21.53
C SER A 41 -0.60 13.29 21.25
N GLY A 42 -1.05 14.25 20.43
CA GLY A 42 -0.24 15.39 20.02
C GLY A 42 0.92 15.01 19.10
N SER A 43 0.89 13.81 18.53
CA SER A 43 1.94 13.31 17.65
C SER A 43 1.93 13.96 16.26
N ASN A 44 0.82 14.64 15.90
CA ASN A 44 0.62 15.29 14.61
C ASN A 44 0.09 16.73 14.75
N ASP A 45 1.02 17.70 14.81
CA ASP A 45 0.70 19.11 14.95
C ASP A 45 -0.11 19.67 13.75
N ALA A 46 0.07 19.12 12.55
CA ALA A 46 -0.65 19.58 11.36
C ALA A 46 -2.12 19.13 11.44
N LEU A 47 -2.37 17.87 11.79
CA LEU A 47 -3.70 17.35 12.05
C LEU A 47 -4.40 18.15 13.16
N ARG A 48 -3.68 18.42 14.26
CA ARG A 48 -4.23 19.16 15.41
C ARG A 48 -4.71 20.53 15.01
N ARG A 49 -3.91 21.29 14.27
CA ARG A 49 -4.30 22.62 13.77
C ARG A 49 -5.52 22.59 12.87
N ASP A 50 -5.60 21.64 11.95
CA ASP A 50 -6.71 21.53 11.02
C ASP A 50 -8.01 21.12 11.75
N VAL A 51 -7.94 20.17 12.69
CA VAL A 51 -9.08 19.76 13.52
C VAL A 51 -9.56 20.92 14.40
N ASP A 52 -8.66 21.61 15.08
CA ASP A 52 -8.99 22.78 15.92
C ASP A 52 -9.69 23.87 15.09
N HIS A 53 -9.16 24.19 13.90
CA HIS A 53 -9.77 25.16 12.99
C HIS A 53 -11.18 24.76 12.54
N LEU A 54 -11.39 23.48 12.24
CA LEU A 54 -12.70 22.96 11.81
C LEU A 54 -13.73 22.92 12.93
N THR A 55 -13.27 22.79 14.19
CA THR A 55 -14.13 22.69 15.37
C THR A 55 -14.31 24.01 16.14
N MET A 56 -13.55 25.08 15.78
CA MET A 56 -13.56 26.39 16.46
C MET A 56 -14.94 27.02 16.69
N ASN A 57 -15.92 26.71 15.84
CA ASN A 57 -17.29 27.23 15.94
C ASN A 57 -18.31 26.19 16.44
N GLY A 58 -17.86 25.18 17.19
CA GLY A 58 -18.72 24.10 17.65
C GLY A 58 -19.20 23.16 16.54
N ARG A 59 -18.56 23.22 15.34
CA ARG A 59 -18.89 22.35 14.23
C ARG A 59 -18.46 20.91 14.55
N LYS A 60 -19.38 19.98 14.36
CA LYS A 60 -19.10 18.57 14.52
C LYS A 60 -18.49 18.00 13.23
N LEU A 61 -17.47 17.18 13.38
CA LEU A 61 -16.87 16.46 12.24
C LEU A 61 -17.77 15.28 11.88
N ASN A 62 -18.19 15.23 10.62
CA ASN A 62 -18.91 14.10 10.05
C ASN A 62 -17.93 13.10 9.42
N GLU A 63 -18.46 12.00 8.91
CA GLU A 63 -17.69 10.91 8.30
C GLU A 63 -16.78 11.41 7.15
N GLU A 64 -17.31 12.26 6.26
CA GLU A 64 -16.57 12.78 5.11
C GLU A 64 -15.38 13.64 5.51
N ILE A 65 -15.59 14.55 6.48
CA ILE A 65 -14.54 15.43 7.00
C ILE A 65 -13.49 14.60 7.74
N THR A 66 -13.91 13.64 8.56
CA THR A 66 -13.00 12.75 9.29
C THR A 66 -12.16 11.91 8.35
N ARG A 67 -12.74 11.37 7.29
CA ARG A 67 -12.03 10.65 6.24
C ARG A 67 -11.01 11.55 5.53
N ARG A 68 -11.38 12.78 5.21
CA ARG A 68 -10.45 13.76 4.60
C ARG A 68 -9.28 14.10 5.53
N MET A 69 -9.51 14.20 6.84
CA MET A 69 -8.43 14.40 7.83
C MET A 69 -7.50 13.19 7.89
N PHE A 70 -8.08 11.98 7.87
CA PHE A 70 -7.30 10.75 7.80
C PHE A 70 -6.43 10.70 6.54
N ASP A 71 -7.03 10.90 5.36
CA ASP A 71 -6.33 10.83 4.08
C ASP A 71 -5.21 11.87 3.99
N LYS A 72 -5.46 13.09 4.51
CA LYS A 72 -4.49 14.19 4.48
C LYS A 72 -3.35 14.06 5.48
N HIS A 73 -3.64 13.62 6.70
CA HIS A 73 -2.70 13.70 7.81
C HIS A 73 -2.21 12.36 8.34
N VAL A 74 -3.07 11.33 8.33
CA VAL A 74 -2.76 9.99 8.85
C VAL A 74 -2.24 9.09 7.74
N ALA A 75 -2.80 9.16 6.54
CA ALA A 75 -2.29 8.45 5.37
C ALA A 75 -0.93 8.99 4.89
N GLU A 76 -0.65 10.28 5.06
CA GLU A 76 0.67 10.88 4.79
C GLU A 76 1.78 10.32 5.70
N ILE A 77 1.45 9.90 6.91
CA ILE A 77 2.38 9.19 7.81
C ILE A 77 2.95 7.93 7.14
N THR A 78 2.19 7.31 6.27
CA THR A 78 2.64 6.16 5.47
C THR A 78 3.71 6.57 4.44
N ALA A 79 3.61 7.76 3.87
CA ALA A 79 4.61 8.34 2.96
C ALA A 79 5.89 8.76 3.71
N GLU A 80 5.76 9.35 4.90
CA GLU A 80 6.89 9.66 5.78
C GLU A 80 7.61 8.40 6.26
N LYS A 81 6.88 7.33 6.60
CA LYS A 81 7.48 6.02 6.90
C LYS A 81 8.29 5.49 5.72
N ALA A 82 7.76 5.57 4.51
CA ALA A 82 8.47 5.16 3.30
C ALA A 82 9.72 6.03 3.04
N GLN A 83 9.66 7.34 3.30
CA GLN A 83 10.83 8.24 3.23
C GLN A 83 11.87 7.93 4.31
N ARG A 84 11.43 7.60 5.52
CA ARG A 84 12.31 7.21 6.64
C ARG A 84 13.06 5.93 6.32
N ILE A 85 12.36 4.90 5.82
CA ILE A 85 12.95 3.63 5.40
C ILE A 85 13.97 3.86 4.26
N ASN A 86 13.66 4.73 3.27
CA ASN A 86 14.62 5.13 2.25
C ASN A 86 15.84 5.85 2.82
N GLY A 87 15.66 6.66 3.85
CA GLY A 87 16.75 7.33 4.57
C GLY A 87 17.65 6.34 5.32
N ASP A 88 17.06 5.35 5.96
CA ASP A 88 17.76 4.28 6.67
C ASP A 88 18.55 3.40 5.70
N LEU A 89 17.95 3.01 4.57
CA LEU A 89 18.63 2.29 3.47
C LEU A 89 19.86 3.06 2.94
N ARG A 90 19.73 4.38 2.72
CA ARG A 90 20.87 5.20 2.27
C ARG A 90 21.97 5.26 3.31
N ARG A 91 21.64 5.35 4.60
CA ARG A 91 22.65 5.32 5.69
C ARG A 91 23.39 3.98 5.76
N MET A 92 22.66 2.87 5.59
CA MET A 92 23.25 1.53 5.54
C MET A 92 24.21 1.37 4.37
N LEU A 93 23.80 1.82 3.17
CA LEU A 93 24.66 1.79 1.98
C LEU A 93 25.93 2.64 2.19
N GLY A 94 25.81 3.83 2.79
CA GLY A 94 26.96 4.66 3.15
C GLY A 94 27.91 3.97 4.12
N ALA A 95 27.38 3.30 5.15
CA ALA A 95 28.21 2.55 6.10
C ALA A 95 28.95 1.35 5.47
N VAL A 96 28.35 0.70 4.48
CA VAL A 96 29.01 -0.36 3.68
C VAL A 96 30.10 0.22 2.81
N GLU A 97 29.85 1.35 2.16
CA GLU A 97 30.82 2.05 1.31
C GLU A 97 32.05 2.50 2.11
N ASP A 98 31.83 3.10 3.28
CA ASP A 98 32.92 3.51 4.21
C ASP A 98 33.74 2.30 4.66
N SER A 99 33.07 1.20 5.02
CA SER A 99 33.75 -0.04 5.45
C SER A 99 34.54 -0.69 4.31
N THR A 100 34.03 -0.68 3.10
CA THR A 100 34.71 -1.19 1.91
C THR A 100 35.94 -0.34 1.59
N THR A 101 35.83 0.98 1.67
CA THR A 101 36.94 1.92 1.46
C THR A 101 38.06 1.73 2.52
N ALA A 102 37.69 1.49 3.77
CA ALA A 102 38.65 1.20 4.83
C ALA A 102 39.42 -0.11 4.58
N THR A 103 38.70 -1.14 4.12
CA THR A 103 39.29 -2.43 3.77
C THR A 103 40.22 -2.32 2.57
N ASP A 104 39.85 -1.57 1.54
CA ASP A 104 40.67 -1.33 0.35
C ASP A 104 42.00 -0.66 0.72
N ARG A 105 41.98 0.36 1.58
CA ARG A 105 43.19 1.03 2.09
C ARG A 105 44.09 0.08 2.86
N GLN A 106 43.54 -0.82 3.67
CA GLN A 106 44.34 -1.80 4.40
C GLN A 106 44.95 -2.85 3.46
N THR A 107 44.19 -3.32 2.48
CA THR A 107 44.66 -4.28 1.47
C THR A 107 45.79 -3.67 0.64
N THR A 108 45.66 -2.40 0.26
CA THR A 108 46.71 -1.68 -0.48
C THR A 108 48.00 -1.57 0.34
N ARG A 109 47.92 -1.16 1.61
CA ARG A 109 49.07 -1.09 2.51
C ARG A 109 49.75 -2.46 2.70
N PHE A 110 48.95 -3.50 2.84
CA PHE A 110 49.46 -4.88 2.95
C PHE A 110 50.21 -5.32 1.69
N SER A 111 49.66 -5.02 0.50
CA SER A 111 50.29 -5.29 -0.81
C SER A 111 51.61 -4.55 -0.96
N GLU A 112 51.67 -3.26 -0.57
CA GLU A 112 52.92 -2.48 -0.60
C GLU A 112 54.00 -3.09 0.28
N ARG A 113 53.63 -3.53 1.53
CA ARG A 113 54.56 -4.20 2.44
C ARG A 113 55.04 -5.57 1.92
N LEU A 114 54.16 -6.35 1.30
CA LEU A 114 54.55 -7.60 0.66
C LEU A 114 55.53 -7.38 -0.48
N THR A 115 55.31 -6.33 -1.27
CA THR A 115 56.22 -5.94 -2.36
C THR A 115 57.59 -5.53 -1.82
N SER A 116 57.65 -4.72 -0.76
CA SER A 116 58.89 -4.32 -0.06
C SER A 116 59.62 -5.52 0.52
N PHE A 117 58.88 -6.44 1.13
CA PHE A 117 59.44 -7.69 1.67
C PHE A 117 60.02 -8.58 0.57
N GLY A 118 59.36 -8.68 -0.61
CA GLY A 118 59.87 -9.40 -1.75
C GLY A 118 61.18 -8.79 -2.30
N GLN A 119 61.34 -7.47 -2.29
CA GLN A 119 62.54 -6.76 -2.66
C GLN A 119 63.69 -6.99 -1.67
N GLU A 120 63.43 -6.97 -0.36
CA GLU A 120 64.41 -7.28 0.70
C GLU A 120 64.93 -8.73 0.56
N LEU A 121 64.05 -9.67 0.27
CA LEU A 121 64.42 -11.07 -0.02
C LEU A 121 65.36 -11.19 -1.24
N ALA A 122 65.09 -10.46 -2.30
CA ALA A 122 65.88 -10.49 -3.52
C ALA A 122 67.28 -9.89 -3.36
N THR A 123 67.45 -8.96 -2.43
CA THR A 123 68.73 -8.27 -2.17
C THR A 123 69.61 -8.98 -1.16
N GLY A 124 69.19 -10.15 -0.58
CA GLY A 124 70.05 -11.03 0.25
C GLY A 124 70.36 -10.54 1.65
N ALA A 125 69.56 -9.62 2.19
CA ALA A 125 69.75 -9.07 3.55
C ALA A 125 69.28 -10.04 4.65
N GLY A 126 70.01 -11.13 4.84
CA GLY A 126 69.65 -12.27 5.72
C GLY A 126 69.45 -11.97 7.18
N SER A 127 69.96 -10.87 7.73
CA SER A 127 69.89 -10.58 9.18
C SER A 127 68.51 -9.98 9.62
N ARG A 128 67.70 -9.53 8.70
CA ARG A 128 66.34 -8.93 8.98
C ARG A 128 65.17 -9.82 8.58
N LEU A 129 65.47 -10.96 7.99
CA LEU A 129 64.43 -11.83 7.39
C LEU A 129 63.38 -12.31 8.41
N SER A 130 63.87 -12.66 9.64
CA SER A 130 62.98 -13.16 10.71
C SER A 130 62.02 -12.08 11.20
N GLU A 131 62.47 -10.84 11.30
CA GLU A 131 61.62 -9.71 11.74
C GLU A 131 60.59 -9.34 10.66
N SER A 132 61.02 -9.30 9.40
CA SER A 132 60.14 -8.99 8.25
C SER A 132 59.09 -10.09 8.05
N VAL A 133 59.41 -11.38 8.19
CA VAL A 133 58.42 -12.48 8.19
C VAL A 133 57.44 -12.35 9.36
N GLY A 134 57.95 -12.05 10.53
CA GLY A 134 57.10 -11.83 11.71
C GLY A 134 56.11 -10.66 11.54
N SER A 135 56.52 -9.58 10.84
CA SER A 135 55.62 -8.46 10.56
C SER A 135 54.56 -8.81 9.51
N VAL A 136 54.93 -9.47 8.42
CA VAL A 136 53.99 -9.92 7.39
C VAL A 136 52.93 -10.89 7.96
N LEU A 137 53.36 -11.81 8.85
CA LEU A 137 52.41 -12.72 9.52
C LEU A 137 51.43 -11.98 10.45
N ARG A 138 51.84 -10.93 11.13
CA ARG A 138 50.95 -10.10 11.95
C ARG A 138 49.97 -9.35 11.04
N ASP A 139 50.46 -8.65 10.03
CA ASP A 139 49.64 -7.91 9.10
C ASP A 139 48.60 -8.81 8.39
N THR A 140 48.98 -10.06 8.07
CA THR A 140 48.08 -11.06 7.50
C THR A 140 46.94 -11.42 8.47
N ARG A 141 47.24 -11.61 9.74
CA ARG A 141 46.20 -11.90 10.77
C ARG A 141 45.29 -10.71 10.97
N ASP A 142 45.84 -9.50 11.02
CA ASP A 142 45.04 -8.27 11.17
C ASP A 142 44.09 -8.07 9.98
N LEU A 143 44.58 -8.32 8.73
CA LEU A 143 43.76 -8.28 7.54
C LEU A 143 42.65 -9.35 7.58
N GLN A 144 42.95 -10.58 8.03
CA GLN A 144 41.94 -11.63 8.16
C GLN A 144 40.85 -11.22 9.16
N GLN A 145 41.19 -10.63 10.30
CA GLN A 145 40.20 -10.16 11.28
C GLN A 145 39.32 -9.06 10.71
N VAL A 146 39.87 -8.13 9.92
CA VAL A 146 39.10 -7.06 9.26
C VAL A 146 38.15 -7.63 8.22
N LEU A 147 38.61 -8.60 7.40
CA LEU A 147 37.76 -9.26 6.40
C LEU A 147 36.63 -10.07 7.04
N ASP A 148 36.90 -10.76 8.13
CA ASP A 148 35.86 -11.49 8.87
C ASP A 148 34.82 -10.52 9.47
N GLY A 149 35.26 -9.43 10.07
CA GLY A 149 34.35 -8.39 10.57
C GLY A 149 33.54 -7.69 9.47
N LEU A 150 34.13 -7.46 8.30
CA LEU A 150 33.41 -6.93 7.15
C LEU A 150 32.35 -7.92 6.66
N LYS A 151 32.68 -9.20 6.58
CA LYS A 151 31.75 -10.26 6.17
C LYS A 151 30.55 -10.37 7.11
N GLU A 152 30.79 -10.32 8.41
CA GLU A 152 29.72 -10.32 9.42
C GLU A 152 28.79 -9.10 9.27
N ARG A 153 29.37 -7.90 9.08
CA ARG A 153 28.60 -6.67 8.86
C ARG A 153 27.78 -6.72 7.58
N LEU A 154 28.34 -7.21 6.49
CA LEU A 154 27.62 -7.38 5.21
C LEU A 154 26.41 -8.32 5.35
N VAL A 155 26.57 -9.43 6.08
CA VAL A 155 25.47 -10.36 6.34
C VAL A 155 24.37 -9.69 7.17
N ALA A 156 24.75 -8.98 8.23
CA ALA A 156 23.78 -8.25 9.08
C ALA A 156 23.04 -7.17 8.28
N THR A 157 23.77 -6.32 7.54
CA THR A 157 23.18 -5.24 6.74
C THR A 157 22.24 -5.78 5.66
N ARG A 158 22.59 -6.91 5.03
CA ARG A 158 21.72 -7.58 4.06
C ARG A 158 20.42 -8.04 4.71
N GLY A 159 20.48 -8.66 5.88
CA GLY A 159 19.30 -9.08 6.64
C GLY A 159 18.38 -7.91 7.00
N GLU A 160 18.95 -6.79 7.46
CA GLU A 160 18.20 -5.58 7.77
C GLU A 160 17.55 -4.97 6.49
N ALA A 161 18.28 -4.93 5.38
CA ALA A 161 17.77 -4.44 4.11
C ALA A 161 16.59 -5.29 3.59
N ASP A 162 16.68 -6.61 3.70
CA ASP A 162 15.60 -7.53 3.30
C ASP A 162 14.36 -7.35 4.20
N GLN A 163 14.53 -7.14 5.50
CA GLN A 163 13.43 -6.84 6.43
C GLN A 163 12.74 -5.51 6.09
N LEU A 164 13.52 -4.44 5.88
CA LEU A 164 12.99 -3.13 5.52
C LEU A 164 12.26 -3.15 4.19
N ARG A 165 12.75 -3.91 3.20
CA ARG A 165 12.09 -4.09 1.92
C ARG A 165 10.74 -4.80 2.08
N SER A 166 10.69 -5.86 2.87
CA SER A 166 9.44 -6.58 3.16
C SER A 166 8.42 -5.68 3.87
N GLU A 167 8.87 -4.85 4.82
CA GLU A 167 8.01 -3.89 5.52
C GLU A 167 7.48 -2.81 4.57
N LEU A 168 8.33 -2.29 3.67
CA LEU A 168 7.93 -1.34 2.63
C LEU A 168 6.86 -1.92 1.70
N ASP A 169 7.06 -3.15 1.23
CA ASP A 169 6.10 -3.81 0.35
C ASP A 169 4.76 -4.04 1.05
N ARG A 170 4.79 -4.45 2.32
CA ARG A 170 3.59 -4.61 3.15
C ARG A 170 2.84 -3.29 3.37
N VAL A 171 3.57 -2.21 3.64
CA VAL A 171 2.98 -0.87 3.80
C VAL A 171 2.39 -0.38 2.48
N ARG A 172 3.07 -0.59 1.35
CA ARG A 172 2.55 -0.27 0.01
C ARG A 172 1.27 -1.03 -0.30
N GLU A 173 1.23 -2.33 -0.06
CA GLU A 173 0.03 -3.15 -0.26
C GLU A 173 -1.15 -2.63 0.57
N GLN A 174 -0.95 -2.29 1.83
CA GLN A 174 -2.01 -1.76 2.70
C GLN A 174 -2.59 -0.42 2.21
N VAL A 175 -1.76 0.44 1.61
CA VAL A 175 -2.20 1.74 1.05
C VAL A 175 -3.01 1.57 -0.24
N LEU A 176 -2.87 0.44 -0.93
CA LEU A 176 -3.53 0.15 -2.20
C LEU A 176 -4.87 -0.61 -2.03
N LEU A 177 -5.28 -0.94 -0.82
CA LEU A 177 -6.54 -1.63 -0.54
C LEU A 177 -7.60 -0.66 0.01
N ASP A 178 -8.86 -0.96 -0.30
CA ASP A 178 -10.03 -0.29 0.29
C ASP A 178 -10.33 -0.88 1.67
N GLY A 179 -10.37 -0.04 2.69
CA GLY A 179 -10.53 -0.47 4.08
C GLY A 179 -11.90 -1.10 4.40
N LEU A 180 -12.93 -0.88 3.57
CA LEU A 180 -14.26 -1.45 3.77
C LEU A 180 -14.41 -2.83 3.15
N THR A 181 -13.95 -2.99 1.90
CA THR A 181 -14.17 -4.18 1.08
C THR A 181 -12.95 -5.10 0.98
N GLY A 182 -11.75 -4.58 1.33
CA GLY A 182 -10.49 -5.30 1.15
C GLY A 182 -10.09 -5.51 -0.33
N LEU A 183 -10.81 -4.91 -1.25
CA LEU A 183 -10.45 -4.86 -2.68
C LEU A 183 -9.36 -3.83 -2.92
N VAL A 184 -8.77 -3.84 -4.11
CA VAL A 184 -7.88 -2.76 -4.53
C VAL A 184 -8.66 -1.43 -4.49
N ASN A 185 -8.07 -0.37 -3.96
CA ASN A 185 -8.67 0.97 -3.99
C ASN A 185 -8.40 1.67 -5.34
N ARG A 186 -8.95 2.86 -5.54
CA ARG A 186 -8.77 3.63 -6.78
C ARG A 186 -7.29 3.85 -7.13
N ARG A 187 -6.45 4.19 -6.14
CA ARG A 187 -5.02 4.41 -6.38
C ARG A 187 -4.33 3.13 -6.84
N GLY A 188 -4.62 2.01 -6.18
CA GLY A 188 -4.10 0.71 -6.60
C GLY A 188 -4.60 0.27 -7.98
N PHE A 189 -5.84 0.61 -8.32
CA PHE A 189 -6.38 0.40 -9.66
C PHE A 189 -5.60 1.20 -10.71
N ASP A 190 -5.35 2.49 -10.47
CA ASP A 190 -4.61 3.36 -11.40
C ASP A 190 -3.17 2.85 -11.61
N GLU A 191 -2.49 2.40 -10.55
CA GLU A 191 -1.15 1.79 -10.64
C GLU A 191 -1.17 0.47 -11.43
N LYS A 192 -2.15 -0.39 -11.20
CA LYS A 192 -2.30 -1.66 -11.93
C LYS A 192 -2.63 -1.43 -13.40
N LEU A 193 -3.52 -0.49 -13.69
CA LEU A 193 -3.89 -0.11 -15.06
C LEU A 193 -2.67 0.40 -15.83
N ALA A 194 -1.87 1.29 -15.23
CA ALA A 194 -0.66 1.81 -15.84
C ALA A 194 0.34 0.68 -16.19
N GLY A 195 0.49 -0.30 -15.29
CA GLY A 195 1.36 -1.46 -15.53
C GLY A 195 0.85 -2.40 -16.64
N LEU A 196 -0.46 -2.54 -16.78
CA LEU A 196 -1.09 -3.43 -17.77
C LEU A 196 -1.19 -2.78 -19.17
N ALA A 197 -1.39 -1.46 -19.23
CA ALA A 197 -1.50 -0.72 -20.49
C ALA A 197 -0.19 -0.69 -21.31
N VAL A 198 0.95 -0.92 -20.66
CA VAL A 198 2.27 -1.02 -21.31
C VAL A 198 2.52 -2.42 -21.88
N ALA A 199 1.81 -3.45 -21.38
CA ALA A 199 1.98 -4.82 -21.85
C ALA A 199 1.25 -5.02 -23.20
N GLU A 200 1.93 -5.60 -24.17
CA GLU A 200 1.31 -6.02 -25.43
C GLU A 200 0.30 -7.14 -25.16
N GLY A 201 -0.99 -6.88 -25.32
CA GLY A 201 -2.06 -7.85 -25.10
C GLY A 201 -3.44 -7.22 -25.12
N SER A 202 -4.48 -8.06 -25.13
CA SER A 202 -5.85 -7.61 -24.97
C SER A 202 -6.09 -7.27 -23.49
N LEU A 203 -6.64 -6.08 -23.22
CA LEU A 203 -7.05 -5.65 -21.88
C LEU A 203 -8.49 -5.14 -21.97
N CYS A 204 -9.34 -5.60 -21.08
CA CYS A 204 -10.70 -5.08 -20.93
C CYS A 204 -10.91 -4.47 -19.55
N LEU A 205 -11.81 -3.52 -19.48
CA LEU A 205 -12.26 -2.86 -18.27
C LEU A 205 -13.77 -3.04 -18.15
N VAL A 206 -14.21 -3.44 -16.96
CA VAL A 206 -15.61 -3.44 -16.54
C VAL A 206 -15.76 -2.43 -15.42
N MET A 207 -16.56 -1.39 -15.63
CA MET A 207 -17.00 -0.48 -14.57
C MET A 207 -18.37 -0.91 -14.10
N LEU A 208 -18.56 -1.00 -12.77
CA LEU A 208 -19.84 -1.39 -12.15
C LEU A 208 -20.25 -0.32 -11.12
N ASP A 209 -21.56 -0.19 -10.98
CA ASP A 209 -22.14 0.71 -9.97
C ASP A 209 -23.38 0.06 -9.36
N VAL A 210 -23.57 0.25 -8.07
CA VAL A 210 -24.68 -0.34 -7.32
C VAL A 210 -25.96 0.45 -7.57
N ASP A 211 -26.92 -0.19 -8.21
CA ASP A 211 -28.18 0.45 -8.56
C ASP A 211 -28.93 0.94 -7.31
N HIS A 212 -29.34 2.22 -7.35
CA HIS A 212 -30.12 2.83 -6.27
C HIS A 212 -29.44 2.82 -4.88
N PHE A 213 -28.12 2.80 -4.80
CA PHE A 213 -27.39 2.70 -3.53
C PHE A 213 -27.75 3.80 -2.53
N LYS A 214 -27.96 5.03 -3.01
CA LYS A 214 -28.46 6.12 -2.16
C LYS A 214 -29.80 5.77 -1.50
N GLN A 215 -30.73 5.18 -2.23
CA GLN A 215 -32.04 4.77 -1.66
C GLN A 215 -31.86 3.66 -0.61
N ILE A 216 -30.91 2.75 -0.81
CA ILE A 216 -30.56 1.73 0.18
C ILE A 216 -30.07 2.40 1.47
N ASN A 217 -29.15 3.36 1.36
CA ASN A 217 -28.65 4.11 2.53
C ASN A 217 -29.76 4.90 3.24
N ASP A 218 -30.60 5.58 2.46
CA ASP A 218 -31.70 6.41 3.01
C ASP A 218 -32.75 5.54 3.71
N SER A 219 -33.01 4.32 3.22
CA SER A 219 -34.00 3.40 3.78
C SER A 219 -33.50 2.55 4.93
N TYR A 220 -32.23 2.13 4.92
CA TYR A 220 -31.69 1.13 5.84
C TYR A 220 -30.49 1.62 6.64
N GLY A 221 -30.02 2.83 6.38
CA GLY A 221 -28.86 3.44 7.04
C GLY A 221 -27.51 3.02 6.44
N HIS A 222 -26.50 3.85 6.66
CA HIS A 222 -25.15 3.65 6.09
C HIS A 222 -24.48 2.33 6.53
N VAL A 223 -24.73 1.88 7.77
CA VAL A 223 -24.19 0.60 8.27
C VAL A 223 -24.66 -0.58 7.42
N PHE A 224 -25.91 -0.51 6.92
CA PHE A 224 -26.43 -1.53 6.02
C PHE A 224 -25.83 -1.38 4.63
N GLY A 225 -25.70 -0.15 4.09
CA GLY A 225 -25.02 0.12 2.84
C GLY A 225 -23.58 -0.41 2.82
N ASP A 226 -22.84 -0.24 3.92
CA ASP A 226 -21.49 -0.80 4.07
C ASP A 226 -21.48 -2.34 3.98
N ARG A 227 -22.50 -3.00 4.52
CA ARG A 227 -22.63 -4.47 4.38
C ARG A 227 -22.94 -4.89 2.95
N VAL A 228 -23.75 -4.10 2.25
CA VAL A 228 -24.02 -4.30 0.81
C VAL A 228 -22.73 -4.22 0.03
N LEU A 229 -21.93 -3.18 0.24
CA LEU A 229 -20.65 -3.01 -0.45
C LEU A 229 -19.66 -4.14 -0.15
N ARG A 230 -19.57 -4.61 1.10
CA ARG A 230 -18.75 -5.77 1.45
C ARG A 230 -19.21 -7.04 0.75
N ALA A 231 -20.53 -7.30 0.74
CA ALA A 231 -21.08 -8.49 0.08
C ALA A 231 -20.83 -8.47 -1.43
N ILE A 232 -20.99 -7.31 -2.08
CA ILE A 232 -20.65 -7.14 -3.49
C ILE A 232 -19.15 -7.36 -3.70
N GLY A 233 -18.29 -6.77 -2.86
CA GLY A 233 -16.84 -6.96 -2.92
C GLY A 233 -16.44 -8.43 -2.88
N GLU A 234 -17.03 -9.22 -1.99
CA GLU A 234 -16.78 -10.67 -1.91
C GLU A 234 -17.26 -11.42 -3.16
N VAL A 235 -18.43 -11.07 -3.71
CA VAL A 235 -18.91 -11.64 -4.97
C VAL A 235 -17.93 -11.36 -6.11
N LEU A 236 -17.50 -10.09 -6.26
CA LEU A 236 -16.58 -9.68 -7.31
C LEU A 236 -15.23 -10.39 -7.16
N LYS A 237 -14.71 -10.47 -5.94
CA LYS A 237 -13.44 -11.14 -5.64
C LYS A 237 -13.49 -12.63 -5.94
N GLY A 238 -14.62 -13.28 -5.66
CA GLY A 238 -14.79 -14.72 -5.91
C GLY A 238 -14.97 -15.10 -7.37
N ALA A 239 -15.37 -14.17 -8.21
CA ALA A 239 -15.66 -14.40 -9.63
C ALA A 239 -14.49 -14.19 -10.58
N VAL A 240 -13.45 -13.46 -10.14
CA VAL A 240 -12.25 -13.17 -10.93
C VAL A 240 -11.12 -14.15 -10.63
N LYS A 241 -10.19 -14.34 -11.56
CA LYS A 241 -9.14 -15.35 -11.47
C LYS A 241 -7.78 -14.82 -11.97
N GLY A 242 -6.74 -15.43 -11.45
CA GLY A 242 -5.39 -15.26 -11.98
C GLY A 242 -4.88 -13.82 -11.90
N ARG A 243 -4.74 -13.16 -13.04
CA ARG A 243 -4.20 -11.79 -13.20
C ARG A 243 -5.26 -10.69 -13.19
N ASP A 244 -6.54 -11.07 -13.05
CA ASP A 244 -7.63 -10.11 -13.00
C ASP A 244 -7.50 -9.23 -11.74
N VAL A 245 -7.89 -7.96 -11.86
CA VAL A 245 -7.84 -7.02 -10.75
C VAL A 245 -9.24 -6.50 -10.46
N VAL A 246 -9.68 -6.63 -9.22
CA VAL A 246 -10.94 -6.06 -8.73
C VAL A 246 -10.64 -4.91 -7.80
N ALA A 247 -11.28 -3.78 -8.05
CA ALA A 247 -11.11 -2.57 -7.27
C ALA A 247 -12.45 -1.96 -6.84
N ARG A 248 -12.46 -1.28 -5.71
CA ARG A 248 -13.46 -0.30 -5.37
C ARG A 248 -12.99 1.06 -5.86
N TYR A 249 -13.61 1.53 -6.94
CA TYR A 249 -13.18 2.73 -7.66
C TYR A 249 -13.73 4.02 -7.05
N GLY A 250 -14.95 3.96 -6.52
CA GLY A 250 -15.64 5.07 -5.86
C GLY A 250 -16.42 4.63 -4.63
N GLY A 251 -17.33 5.47 -4.17
CA GLY A 251 -18.18 5.16 -3.01
C GLY A 251 -19.00 3.88 -3.20
N GLU A 252 -19.69 3.78 -4.32
CA GLU A 252 -20.59 2.68 -4.72
C GLU A 252 -20.17 2.06 -6.06
N GLU A 253 -18.98 2.46 -6.57
CA GLU A 253 -18.45 2.08 -7.88
C GLU A 253 -17.32 1.06 -7.70
N PHE A 254 -17.34 0.05 -8.57
CA PHE A 254 -16.33 -0.98 -8.65
C PHE A 254 -15.75 -1.06 -10.06
N ALA A 255 -14.53 -1.53 -10.18
CA ALA A 255 -13.84 -1.71 -11.44
C ALA A 255 -13.19 -3.11 -11.50
N VAL A 256 -13.22 -3.73 -12.68
CA VAL A 256 -12.53 -5.00 -12.92
C VAL A 256 -11.66 -4.85 -14.17
N LEU A 257 -10.34 -5.05 -14.00
CA LEU A 257 -9.40 -5.16 -15.12
C LEU A 257 -9.24 -6.63 -15.48
N LEU A 258 -9.40 -6.93 -16.75
CA LEU A 258 -9.33 -8.28 -17.33
C LEU A 258 -8.22 -8.34 -18.38
N PRO A 259 -6.96 -8.62 -17.97
CA PRO A 259 -5.86 -8.83 -18.90
C PRO A 259 -6.10 -10.07 -19.76
N GLU A 260 -5.50 -10.08 -20.94
CA GLU A 260 -5.56 -11.21 -21.90
C GLU A 260 -6.99 -11.65 -22.25
N THR A 261 -7.95 -10.72 -22.10
CA THR A 261 -9.39 -11.01 -22.28
C THR A 261 -9.94 -10.19 -23.43
N ARG A 262 -10.69 -10.84 -24.34
CA ARG A 262 -11.42 -10.18 -25.43
C ARG A 262 -12.73 -9.62 -24.90
N VAL A 263 -13.29 -8.65 -25.63
CA VAL A 263 -14.51 -7.95 -25.23
C VAL A 263 -15.70 -8.88 -24.97
N ASP A 264 -15.86 -9.94 -25.77
CA ASP A 264 -16.93 -10.93 -25.58
C ASP A 264 -16.77 -11.71 -24.25
N GLY A 265 -15.51 -12.03 -23.91
CA GLY A 265 -15.16 -12.63 -22.61
C GLY A 265 -15.44 -11.67 -21.46
N ALA A 266 -15.04 -10.43 -21.58
CA ALA A 266 -15.28 -9.39 -20.58
C ALA A 266 -16.80 -9.13 -20.37
N HIS A 267 -17.57 -9.10 -21.45
CA HIS A 267 -19.03 -9.03 -21.37
C HIS A 267 -19.62 -10.22 -20.60
N SER A 268 -19.14 -11.44 -20.89
CA SER A 268 -19.59 -12.66 -20.20
C SER A 268 -19.27 -12.63 -18.71
N VAL A 269 -18.08 -12.14 -18.34
CA VAL A 269 -17.69 -11.95 -16.92
C VAL A 269 -18.60 -10.89 -16.29
N ALA A 270 -18.82 -9.76 -16.93
CA ALA A 270 -19.69 -8.69 -16.41
C ALA A 270 -21.13 -9.16 -16.16
N GLU A 271 -21.72 -9.95 -17.09
CA GLU A 271 -23.04 -10.55 -16.92
C GLU A 271 -23.07 -11.59 -15.79
N GLN A 272 -22.02 -12.38 -15.65
CA GLN A 272 -21.89 -13.30 -14.52
C GLN A 272 -21.86 -12.54 -13.19
N LEU A 273 -21.06 -11.46 -13.07
CA LEU A 273 -20.98 -10.61 -11.89
C LEU A 273 -22.34 -9.98 -11.57
N ARG A 274 -22.99 -9.37 -12.57
CA ARG A 274 -24.33 -8.80 -12.44
C ARG A 274 -25.33 -9.80 -11.88
N SER A 275 -25.39 -10.98 -12.50
CA SER A 275 -26.32 -12.05 -12.10
C SER A 275 -26.02 -12.62 -10.71
N GLN A 276 -24.74 -12.74 -10.33
CA GLN A 276 -24.35 -13.18 -8.99
C GLN A 276 -24.75 -12.15 -7.93
N VAL A 277 -24.51 -10.85 -8.19
CA VAL A 277 -24.94 -9.78 -7.27
C VAL A 277 -26.46 -9.79 -7.12
N GLU A 278 -27.23 -9.88 -8.20
CA GLU A 278 -28.70 -9.94 -8.19
C GLU A 278 -29.25 -11.11 -7.36
N ARG A 279 -28.54 -12.24 -7.35
CA ARG A 279 -28.90 -13.44 -6.56
C ARG A 279 -28.45 -13.38 -5.12
N THR A 280 -27.55 -12.45 -4.79
CA THR A 280 -27.00 -12.32 -3.43
C THR A 280 -28.07 -11.79 -2.50
N ARG A 281 -28.35 -12.56 -1.44
CA ARG A 281 -29.31 -12.18 -0.41
C ARG A 281 -28.59 -11.62 0.80
N ILE A 282 -28.84 -10.35 1.11
CA ILE A 282 -28.24 -9.67 2.27
C ILE A 282 -29.29 -9.58 3.37
N ARG A 283 -29.00 -10.24 4.52
CA ARG A 283 -29.89 -10.21 5.68
C ARG A 283 -29.65 -9.00 6.56
N ARG A 284 -30.71 -8.40 7.08
CA ARG A 284 -30.65 -7.38 8.10
C ARG A 284 -30.49 -8.06 9.47
N LEU A 285 -29.45 -7.71 10.24
CA LEU A 285 -29.17 -8.34 11.55
C LEU A 285 -30.24 -8.05 12.62
N SER A 286 -30.96 -6.92 12.52
CA SER A 286 -31.92 -6.49 13.54
C SER A 286 -33.32 -7.09 13.39
N THR A 287 -33.69 -7.59 12.20
CA THR A 287 -35.05 -8.04 11.91
C THR A 287 -35.11 -9.39 11.20
N GLU A 288 -33.97 -10.03 10.93
CA GLU A 288 -33.84 -11.23 10.07
C GLU A 288 -34.48 -11.09 8.66
N GLU A 289 -34.97 -9.92 8.32
CA GLU A 289 -35.57 -9.62 7.03
C GLU A 289 -34.54 -9.72 5.92
N THR A 290 -34.84 -10.52 4.91
CA THR A 290 -34.07 -10.56 3.67
C THR A 290 -34.50 -9.39 2.81
N ILE A 291 -33.60 -8.43 2.58
CA ILE A 291 -33.88 -7.29 1.71
C ILE A 291 -33.81 -7.76 0.26
N GLY A 292 -34.72 -7.22 -0.56
CA GLY A 292 -34.88 -7.60 -1.98
C GLY A 292 -33.59 -7.51 -2.80
N SER A 293 -33.63 -8.03 -4.01
CA SER A 293 -32.45 -8.15 -4.89
C SER A 293 -31.75 -6.80 -5.09
N ILE A 294 -30.48 -6.71 -4.65
CA ILE A 294 -29.61 -5.60 -4.97
C ILE A 294 -29.04 -5.87 -6.36
N THR A 295 -29.06 -4.88 -7.24
CA THR A 295 -28.57 -5.01 -8.60
C THR A 295 -27.40 -4.06 -8.86
N VAL A 296 -26.66 -4.36 -9.91
CA VAL A 296 -25.58 -3.51 -10.41
C VAL A 296 -25.75 -3.28 -11.90
N SER A 297 -25.40 -2.09 -12.35
CA SER A 297 -25.22 -1.77 -13.76
C SER A 297 -23.75 -1.85 -14.13
N ALA A 298 -23.41 -2.28 -15.33
CA ALA A 298 -22.04 -2.39 -15.78
C ALA A 298 -21.80 -1.81 -17.17
N GLY A 299 -20.62 -1.22 -17.36
CA GLY A 299 -20.09 -0.80 -18.64
C GLY A 299 -18.80 -1.55 -18.95
N VAL A 300 -18.69 -2.09 -20.16
CA VAL A 300 -17.55 -2.90 -20.61
C VAL A 300 -16.88 -2.22 -21.80
N THR A 301 -15.55 -2.17 -21.80
CA THR A 301 -14.79 -1.69 -22.94
C THR A 301 -13.46 -2.43 -23.09
N ALA A 302 -12.95 -2.56 -24.32
CA ALA A 302 -11.62 -3.07 -24.60
C ALA A 302 -10.63 -1.90 -24.77
N TYR A 303 -9.40 -2.08 -24.29
CA TYR A 303 -8.31 -1.13 -24.47
C TYR A 303 -7.96 -0.99 -25.97
N ARG A 304 -7.74 0.25 -26.42
CA ARG A 304 -7.33 0.56 -27.78
C ARG A 304 -5.87 0.98 -27.77
N ALA A 305 -5.10 0.45 -28.69
CA ALA A 305 -3.70 0.81 -28.80
C ALA A 305 -3.51 2.33 -28.94
N GLY A 306 -2.71 2.92 -28.08
CA GLY A 306 -2.38 4.35 -28.09
C GLY A 306 -3.37 5.25 -27.35
N GLU A 307 -4.46 4.72 -26.74
CA GLU A 307 -5.30 5.52 -25.86
C GLU A 307 -4.66 5.68 -24.47
N ASP A 308 -4.90 6.80 -23.82
CA ASP A 308 -4.49 6.98 -22.44
C ASP A 308 -5.46 6.31 -21.46
N ALA A 309 -4.99 6.10 -20.21
CA ALA A 309 -5.79 5.45 -19.18
C ALA A 309 -7.10 6.19 -18.87
N ALA A 310 -7.10 7.53 -18.96
CA ALA A 310 -8.30 8.35 -18.70
C ALA A 310 -9.34 8.15 -19.79
N GLN A 311 -8.95 8.10 -21.06
CA GLN A 311 -9.84 7.84 -22.19
C GLN A 311 -10.45 6.43 -22.09
N PHE A 312 -9.63 5.44 -21.72
CA PHE A 312 -10.09 4.06 -21.52
C PHE A 312 -11.16 3.97 -20.42
N VAL A 313 -10.91 4.56 -19.26
CA VAL A 313 -11.88 4.64 -18.16
C VAL A 313 -13.13 5.40 -18.56
N GLN A 314 -12.98 6.53 -19.25
CA GLN A 314 -14.11 7.34 -19.69
C GLN A 314 -15.06 6.59 -20.65
N ARG A 315 -14.54 5.71 -21.51
CA ARG A 315 -15.38 4.88 -22.38
C ARG A 315 -16.17 3.85 -21.58
N ALA A 316 -15.54 3.21 -20.59
CA ALA A 316 -16.24 2.28 -19.71
C ALA A 316 -17.34 2.98 -18.89
N ASP A 317 -17.06 4.19 -18.40
CA ASP A 317 -18.02 5.02 -17.68
C ASP A 317 -19.21 5.44 -18.57
N THR A 318 -18.95 5.79 -19.82
CA THR A 318 -20.00 6.09 -20.80
C THR A 318 -20.91 4.88 -21.05
N ALA A 319 -20.35 3.68 -21.14
CA ALA A 319 -21.11 2.44 -21.27
C ALA A 319 -21.93 2.14 -20.00
N LEU A 320 -21.33 2.36 -18.81
CA LEU A 320 -22.02 2.23 -17.52
C LEU A 320 -23.21 3.19 -17.41
N TYR A 321 -23.02 4.45 -17.83
CA TYR A 321 -24.10 5.43 -17.88
C TYR A 321 -25.23 4.97 -18.80
N ALA A 322 -24.93 4.42 -19.99
CA ALA A 322 -25.94 3.84 -20.90
C ALA A 322 -26.71 2.68 -20.23
N SER A 323 -26.04 1.83 -19.44
CA SER A 323 -26.69 0.77 -18.65
C SER A 323 -27.68 1.35 -17.65
N LYS A 324 -27.27 2.39 -16.90
CA LYS A 324 -28.14 3.08 -15.93
C LYS A 324 -29.35 3.76 -16.62
N ALA A 325 -29.11 4.44 -17.72
CA ALA A 325 -30.18 5.11 -18.50
C ALA A 325 -31.13 4.10 -19.16
N GLY A 326 -30.63 2.95 -19.59
CA GLY A 326 -31.42 1.90 -20.24
C GLY A 326 -32.33 1.10 -19.29
N GLY A 327 -32.38 1.42 -18.00
CA GLY A 327 -33.26 0.75 -17.01
C GLY A 327 -32.56 -0.05 -15.97
N ARG A 328 -31.20 0.11 -15.83
CA ARG A 328 -30.34 -0.54 -14.84
C ARG A 328 -30.30 -2.07 -14.94
N ASN A 329 -29.61 -2.72 -13.99
CA ASN A 329 -29.44 -4.17 -13.89
C ASN A 329 -29.06 -4.82 -15.24
N ARG A 330 -28.07 -4.24 -15.92
CA ARG A 330 -27.61 -4.69 -17.24
C ARG A 330 -26.16 -4.34 -17.51
N VAL A 331 -25.65 -4.94 -18.56
CA VAL A 331 -24.31 -4.69 -19.09
C VAL A 331 -24.41 -4.02 -20.45
N THR A 332 -23.62 -2.97 -20.68
CA THR A 332 -23.47 -2.31 -21.98
C THR A 332 -22.00 -2.36 -22.39
N VAL A 333 -21.75 -2.61 -23.67
CA VAL A 333 -20.40 -2.63 -24.27
C VAL A 333 -20.20 -1.38 -25.11
N ALA A 334 -18.98 -0.70 -24.99
CA ALA A 334 -18.59 0.48 -25.76
C ALA A 334 -17.54 0.14 -26.84
#